data_ca1507f4754a40f3fc958fa1d852ff68
#
_entry.id   ca1507f4754a40f3fc958fa1d852ff68
#
_cell.length_a   1.000
_cell.length_b   1.000
_cell.length_c   1.000
_cell.angle_alpha   90.00
_cell.angle_beta   90.00
_cell.angle_gamma   90.00
#
_symmetry.space_group_name_H-M   'P 1'
#
loop_
_entity.id
_entity.type
_entity.pdbx_description
1 polymer ?
#
loop_
_entity_poly.entity_id
_entity_poly.type
_entity_poly.pdbx_seq_one_letter_code
_entity_poly.pdbx_strand_id
1 'polypeptide(L)'
;MEHSVKSQGLTLSIFDYFFILRPLILIPCWNFLLIGSYLARGKGGFTVEIILGLIIYTFIMGGVYILNQIMDIETDRINKKLFLLSEGYIPVRYAYIEMVVLWILAILLSLKLSVIFLIFIGISLIIGVFYSLPPIKLKGKPILDTVSNGIGYGVINFSIGWLLFRSFEWSMFYRFLPYFLSISAVFINTTIVDIEGDRRAKEFTTAIFLGENIAYIISAILMIGAIIVAFALKDFICLIPAAVSLPLF
;
A
#
# COMPACT_ATOMS: atom_id res chain seq x y z
N MET A 1 -17.35 -7.60 -39.07
CA MET A 1 -18.54 -7.75 -38.18
C MET A 1 -18.20 -7.05 -36.89
N GLU A 2 -18.60 -5.78 -36.79
CA GLU A 2 -18.50 -4.97 -35.58
C GLU A 2 -19.46 -5.49 -34.52
N HIS A 3 -18.98 -6.14 -33.50
CA HIS A 3 -19.78 -6.37 -32.30
C HIS A 3 -19.93 -5.03 -31.57
N SER A 4 -21.00 -4.33 -31.88
CA SER A 4 -21.57 -3.26 -31.08
C SER A 4 -21.90 -3.86 -29.69
N VAL A 5 -21.00 -3.69 -28.75
CA VAL A 5 -21.32 -3.91 -27.33
C VAL A 5 -22.37 -2.88 -26.95
N LYS A 6 -23.62 -3.32 -26.85
CA LYS A 6 -24.71 -2.53 -26.28
C LYS A 6 -24.26 -2.04 -24.92
N SER A 7 -24.05 -0.73 -24.78
CA SER A 7 -24.00 -0.04 -23.51
C SER A 7 -25.36 -0.25 -22.83
N GLN A 8 -25.49 -1.30 -22.01
CA GLN A 8 -26.53 -1.32 -21.00
C GLN A 8 -26.26 -0.07 -20.15
N GLY A 9 -27.24 0.82 -20.07
CA GLY A 9 -27.16 2.04 -19.30
C GLY A 9 -26.98 1.73 -17.81
N LEU A 10 -25.72 1.42 -17.44
CA LEU A 10 -25.32 1.30 -16.06
C LEU A 10 -25.30 2.71 -15.48
N THR A 11 -26.24 2.98 -14.58
CA THR A 11 -26.24 4.18 -13.77
C THR A 11 -25.02 4.14 -12.85
N LEU A 12 -24.02 5.00 -13.11
CA LEU A 12 -22.92 5.25 -12.20
C LEU A 12 -23.48 5.55 -10.82
N SER A 13 -23.11 4.72 -9.85
CA SER A 13 -23.44 4.95 -8.45
C SER A 13 -22.33 5.77 -7.80
N ILE A 14 -22.66 6.63 -6.86
CA ILE A 14 -21.68 7.32 -6.03
C ILE A 14 -20.78 6.33 -5.28
N PHE A 15 -21.27 5.14 -5.02
CA PHE A 15 -20.51 4.04 -4.40
C PHE A 15 -19.40 3.51 -5.30
N ASP A 16 -19.52 3.61 -6.63
CA ASP A 16 -18.46 3.14 -7.55
C ASP A 16 -17.19 3.97 -7.37
N TYR A 17 -17.34 5.28 -7.14
CA TYR A 17 -16.22 6.18 -6.81
C TYR A 17 -15.61 5.92 -5.43
N PHE A 18 -16.37 5.36 -4.49
CA PHE A 18 -15.80 4.90 -3.23
C PHE A 18 -15.09 3.56 -3.41
N PHE A 19 -15.63 2.62 -4.17
CA PHE A 19 -15.02 1.30 -4.35
C PHE A 19 -13.75 1.33 -5.20
N ILE A 20 -13.59 2.31 -6.11
CA ILE A 20 -12.35 2.47 -6.88
C ILE A 20 -11.15 2.82 -5.99
N LEU A 21 -11.36 3.39 -4.80
CA LEU A 21 -10.31 3.64 -3.80
C LEU A 21 -9.77 2.34 -3.18
N ARG A 22 -10.39 1.18 -3.46
CA ARG A 22 -10.01 -0.13 -2.94
C ARG A 22 -9.98 -0.17 -1.40
N PRO A 23 -11.10 0.06 -0.71
CA PRO A 23 -11.15 0.22 0.75
C PRO A 23 -10.55 -0.97 1.52
N LEU A 24 -10.63 -2.20 1.00
CA LEU A 24 -10.00 -3.36 1.62
C LEU A 24 -8.46 -3.26 1.68
N ILE A 25 -7.84 -2.64 0.67
CA ILE A 25 -6.38 -2.45 0.63
C ILE A 25 -5.96 -1.19 1.41
N LEU A 26 -6.89 -0.29 1.71
CA LEU A 26 -6.64 0.82 2.62
C LEU A 26 -6.52 0.36 4.08
N ILE A 27 -7.13 -0.77 4.48
CA ILE A 27 -7.06 -1.27 5.86
C ILE A 27 -5.62 -1.46 6.34
N PRO A 28 -4.71 -2.14 5.63
CA PRO A 28 -3.30 -2.20 6.01
C PRO A 28 -2.65 -0.81 6.15
N CYS A 29 -2.96 0.13 5.25
CA CYS A 29 -2.43 1.50 5.33
C CYS A 29 -2.84 2.17 6.65
N TRP A 30 -4.12 2.10 7.01
CA TRP A 30 -4.64 2.65 8.26
C TRP A 30 -4.03 1.95 9.47
N ASN A 31 -3.87 0.62 9.44
CA ASN A 31 -3.28 -0.13 10.54
C ASN A 31 -1.86 0.34 10.85
N PHE A 32 -0.97 0.47 9.86
CA PHE A 32 0.40 0.93 10.11
C PHE A 32 0.46 2.39 10.54
N LEU A 33 -0.40 3.26 10.01
CA LEU A 33 -0.56 4.63 10.51
C LEU A 33 -0.99 4.65 11.97
N LEU A 34 -1.99 3.85 12.34
CA LEU A 34 -2.48 3.76 13.73
C LEU A 34 -1.42 3.19 14.67
N ILE A 35 -0.64 2.19 14.23
CA ILE A 35 0.47 1.63 15.00
C ILE A 35 1.54 2.70 15.24
N GLY A 36 1.96 3.43 14.20
CA GLY A 36 2.90 4.54 14.33
C GLY A 36 2.41 5.61 15.30
N SER A 37 1.15 6.00 15.20
CA SER A 37 0.49 6.94 16.10
C SER A 37 0.48 6.44 17.55
N TYR A 38 0.15 5.17 17.76
CA TYR A 38 0.12 4.56 19.09
C TYR A 38 1.51 4.50 19.73
N LEU A 39 2.53 4.08 18.99
CA LEU A 39 3.90 3.99 19.51
C LEU A 39 4.54 5.36 19.74
N ALA A 40 4.11 6.39 19.01
CA ALA A 40 4.54 7.77 19.23
C ALA A 40 3.92 8.40 20.48
N ARG A 41 2.62 8.17 20.69
CA ARG A 41 1.82 8.82 21.72
C ARG A 41 1.69 8.02 23.01
N GLY A 42 1.72 6.68 22.92
CA GLY A 42 1.35 5.78 24.01
C GLY A 42 -0.17 5.59 24.10
N LYS A 43 -0.65 5.19 25.28
CA LYS A 43 -2.08 4.93 25.51
C LYS A 43 -2.92 6.20 25.34
N GLY A 44 -3.99 6.11 24.57
CA GLY A 44 -4.94 7.21 24.36
C GLY A 44 -6.01 6.83 23.34
N GLY A 45 -7.15 7.52 23.37
CA GLY A 45 -8.23 7.34 22.39
C GLY A 45 -7.95 8.03 21.04
N PHE A 46 -8.89 7.94 20.14
CA PHE A 46 -8.86 8.65 18.86
C PHE A 46 -8.88 10.17 19.09
N THR A 47 -8.03 10.88 18.38
CA THR A 47 -7.94 12.35 18.40
C THR A 47 -8.22 12.92 17.02
N VAL A 48 -8.41 14.23 16.96
CA VAL A 48 -8.63 14.94 15.70
C VAL A 48 -7.45 14.75 14.74
N GLU A 49 -6.21 14.71 15.26
CA GLU A 49 -5.00 14.49 14.47
C GLU A 49 -5.01 13.11 13.83
N ILE A 50 -5.43 12.06 14.55
CA ILE A 50 -5.55 10.70 13.99
C ILE A 50 -6.60 10.67 12.88
N ILE A 51 -7.78 11.26 13.12
CA ILE A 51 -8.86 11.31 12.12
C ILE A 51 -8.39 12.06 10.87
N LEU A 52 -7.74 13.21 11.07
CA LEU A 52 -7.18 14.00 9.96
C LEU A 52 -6.11 13.21 9.20
N GLY A 53 -5.20 12.54 9.92
CA GLY A 53 -4.16 11.69 9.32
C GLY A 53 -4.77 10.55 8.50
N LEU A 54 -5.80 9.88 9.01
CA LEU A 54 -6.51 8.82 8.28
C LEU A 54 -7.19 9.34 7.01
N ILE A 55 -7.84 10.50 7.08
CA ILE A 55 -8.48 11.14 5.91
C ILE A 55 -7.44 11.49 4.85
N ILE A 56 -6.38 12.21 5.25
CA ILE A 56 -5.28 12.60 4.34
C ILE A 56 -4.70 11.36 3.69
N TYR A 57 -4.41 10.33 4.48
CA TYR A 57 -3.75 9.15 3.96
C TYR A 57 -4.67 8.28 3.09
N THR A 58 -5.97 8.26 3.38
CA THR A 58 -6.99 7.68 2.50
C THR A 58 -6.99 8.36 1.14
N PHE A 59 -6.89 9.68 1.10
CA PHE A 59 -6.88 10.43 -0.17
C PHE A 59 -5.59 10.17 -0.97
N ILE A 60 -4.42 10.14 -0.31
CA ILE A 60 -3.15 9.83 -0.98
C ILE A 60 -3.18 8.43 -1.55
N MET A 61 -3.45 7.42 -0.72
CA MET A 61 -3.39 6.02 -1.15
C MET A 61 -4.54 5.64 -2.07
N GLY A 62 -5.74 6.20 -1.85
CA GLY A 62 -6.85 6.04 -2.78
C GLY A 62 -6.49 6.52 -4.20
N GLY A 63 -5.91 7.70 -4.31
CA GLY A 63 -5.42 8.20 -5.59
C GLY A 63 -4.30 7.35 -6.21
N VAL A 64 -3.37 6.80 -5.39
CA VAL A 64 -2.35 5.86 -5.85
C VAL A 64 -2.98 4.57 -6.38
N TYR A 65 -4.02 4.04 -5.71
CA TYR A 65 -4.73 2.85 -6.16
C TYR A 65 -5.56 3.09 -7.43
N ILE A 66 -6.12 4.30 -7.60
CA ILE A 66 -6.75 4.70 -8.86
C ILE A 66 -5.71 4.72 -9.98
N LEU A 67 -4.54 5.34 -9.76
CA LEU A 67 -3.46 5.35 -10.75
C LEU A 67 -3.03 3.94 -11.14
N ASN A 68 -2.87 3.05 -10.15
CA ASN A 68 -2.51 1.66 -10.41
C ASN A 68 -3.55 0.98 -11.31
N GLN A 69 -4.86 1.13 -11.01
CA GLN A 69 -5.92 0.56 -11.84
C GLN A 69 -5.97 1.15 -13.24
N ILE A 70 -5.68 2.45 -13.41
CA ILE A 70 -5.60 3.08 -14.74
C ILE A 70 -4.46 2.46 -15.56
N MET A 71 -3.31 2.21 -14.93
CA MET A 71 -2.16 1.61 -15.61
C MET A 71 -2.36 0.12 -15.93
N ASP A 72 -3.18 -0.57 -15.16
CA ASP A 72 -3.40 -2.02 -15.26
C ASP A 72 -4.69 -2.41 -16.00
N ILE A 73 -5.42 -1.48 -16.64
CA ILE A 73 -6.73 -1.74 -17.30
C ILE A 73 -6.70 -3.00 -18.18
N GLU A 74 -5.70 -3.13 -19.05
CA GLU A 74 -5.61 -4.28 -19.97
C GLU A 74 -5.29 -5.58 -19.22
N THR A 75 -4.39 -5.52 -18.25
CA THR A 75 -4.01 -6.67 -17.42
C THR A 75 -5.18 -7.13 -16.55
N ASP A 76 -5.90 -6.17 -15.95
CA ASP A 76 -7.09 -6.45 -15.13
C ASP A 76 -8.23 -7.05 -15.96
N ARG A 77 -8.41 -6.59 -17.20
CA ARG A 77 -9.39 -7.16 -18.14
C ARG A 77 -9.07 -8.62 -18.47
N ILE A 78 -7.81 -8.92 -18.79
CA ILE A 78 -7.36 -10.28 -19.10
C ILE A 78 -7.53 -11.21 -17.89
N ASN A 79 -7.18 -10.73 -16.71
CA ASN A 79 -7.22 -11.49 -15.47
C ASN A 79 -8.60 -11.47 -14.79
N LYS A 80 -9.59 -10.75 -15.36
CA LYS A 80 -10.93 -10.55 -14.79
C LYS A 80 -10.88 -10.01 -13.36
N LYS A 81 -9.92 -9.11 -13.10
CA LYS A 81 -9.75 -8.39 -11.84
C LYS A 81 -10.26 -6.95 -11.99
N LEU A 82 -10.68 -6.33 -10.87
CA LEU A 82 -10.93 -4.88 -10.77
C LEU A 82 -11.78 -4.29 -11.93
N PHE A 83 -12.98 -4.76 -12.08
CA PHE A 83 -13.86 -4.52 -13.21
C PHE A 83 -14.30 -3.05 -13.42
N LEU A 84 -14.20 -2.17 -12.42
CA LEU A 84 -14.74 -0.80 -12.49
C LEU A 84 -14.15 0.01 -13.67
N LEU A 85 -12.84 -0.08 -13.90
CA LEU A 85 -12.18 0.56 -15.04
C LEU A 85 -12.03 -0.38 -16.23
N SER A 86 -11.65 -1.63 -15.98
CA SER A 86 -11.37 -2.61 -17.05
C SER A 86 -12.61 -2.92 -17.89
N GLU A 87 -13.80 -2.93 -17.29
CA GLU A 87 -15.10 -3.14 -17.96
C GLU A 87 -15.79 -1.82 -18.35
N GLY A 88 -15.18 -0.67 -18.02
CA GLY A 88 -15.69 0.64 -18.41
C GLY A 88 -16.87 1.16 -17.60
N TYR A 89 -17.13 0.63 -16.39
CA TYR A 89 -18.16 1.16 -15.48
C TYR A 89 -17.87 2.61 -15.11
N ILE A 90 -16.60 2.94 -14.80
CA ILE A 90 -16.14 4.32 -14.60
C ILE A 90 -15.33 4.74 -15.83
N PRO A 91 -15.71 5.82 -16.53
CA PRO A 91 -14.86 6.38 -17.57
C PRO A 91 -13.51 6.82 -17.04
N VAL A 92 -12.43 6.43 -17.70
CA VAL A 92 -11.03 6.69 -17.27
C VAL A 92 -10.77 8.17 -16.95
N ARG A 93 -11.40 9.09 -17.70
CA ARG A 93 -11.28 10.52 -17.45
C ARG A 93 -11.76 10.93 -16.05
N TYR A 94 -12.84 10.35 -15.55
CA TYR A 94 -13.37 10.65 -14.22
C TYR A 94 -12.49 10.04 -13.13
N ALA A 95 -11.93 8.86 -13.35
CA ALA A 95 -10.92 8.30 -12.45
C ALA A 95 -9.69 9.20 -12.33
N TYR A 96 -9.19 9.78 -13.44
CA TYR A 96 -8.11 10.77 -13.40
C TYR A 96 -8.50 12.02 -12.61
N ILE A 97 -9.70 12.55 -12.82
CA ILE A 97 -10.20 13.73 -12.09
C ILE A 97 -10.25 13.43 -10.60
N GLU A 98 -10.85 12.30 -10.22
CA GLU A 98 -10.96 11.89 -8.83
C GLU A 98 -9.59 11.74 -8.18
N MET A 99 -8.66 11.04 -8.82
CA MET A 99 -7.28 10.89 -8.37
C MET A 99 -6.61 12.24 -8.08
N VAL A 100 -6.69 13.19 -9.03
CA VAL A 100 -6.06 14.51 -8.88
C VAL A 100 -6.72 15.30 -7.76
N VAL A 101 -8.05 15.27 -7.67
CA VAL A 101 -8.81 15.96 -6.61
C VAL A 101 -8.42 15.41 -5.24
N LEU A 102 -8.33 14.09 -5.08
CA LEU A 102 -7.92 13.46 -3.82
C LEU A 102 -6.50 13.90 -3.43
N TRP A 103 -5.53 13.91 -4.35
CA TRP A 103 -4.17 14.34 -4.07
C TRP A 103 -4.09 15.82 -3.69
N ILE A 104 -4.81 16.69 -4.38
CA ILE A 104 -4.87 18.12 -4.04
C ILE A 104 -5.46 18.30 -2.64
N LEU A 105 -6.57 17.64 -2.34
CA LEU A 105 -7.21 17.71 -1.01
C LEU A 105 -6.27 17.20 0.09
N ALA A 106 -5.56 16.08 -0.14
CA ALA A 106 -4.61 15.55 0.81
C ALA A 106 -3.47 16.54 1.10
N ILE A 107 -2.88 17.15 0.05
CA ILE A 107 -1.81 18.14 0.19
C ILE A 107 -2.32 19.35 0.97
N LEU A 108 -3.48 19.92 0.60
CA LEU A 108 -4.06 21.07 1.27
C LEU A 108 -4.37 20.80 2.75
N LEU A 109 -4.91 19.63 3.07
CA LEU A 109 -5.16 19.23 4.46
C LEU A 109 -3.84 19.03 5.24
N SER A 110 -2.81 18.50 4.59
CA SER A 110 -1.49 18.28 5.20
C SER A 110 -0.80 19.59 5.60
N LEU A 111 -1.12 20.72 4.96
CA LEU A 111 -0.62 22.04 5.35
C LEU A 111 -1.06 22.47 6.76
N LYS A 112 -2.10 21.85 7.33
CA LYS A 112 -2.55 22.08 8.71
C LYS A 112 -1.71 21.34 9.75
N LEU A 113 -0.82 20.44 9.31
CA LEU A 113 0.08 19.64 10.13
C LEU A 113 1.52 20.15 10.00
N SER A 114 2.49 19.37 10.42
CA SER A 114 3.89 19.78 10.35
C SER A 114 4.45 19.69 8.91
N VAL A 115 5.46 20.53 8.61
CA VAL A 115 6.17 20.48 7.31
C VAL A 115 6.77 19.10 7.06
N ILE A 116 7.31 18.44 8.09
CA ILE A 116 7.90 17.11 7.96
C ILE A 116 6.81 16.06 7.60
N PHE A 117 5.60 16.19 8.16
CA PHE A 117 4.47 15.36 7.79
C PHE A 117 4.13 15.53 6.29
N LEU A 118 4.07 16.77 5.80
CA LEU A 118 3.83 17.07 4.39
C LEU A 118 4.92 16.46 3.49
N ILE A 119 6.19 16.50 3.90
CA ILE A 119 7.30 15.86 3.17
C ILE A 119 7.06 14.35 3.05
N PHE A 120 6.67 13.68 4.14
CA PHE A 120 6.39 12.23 4.11
C PHE A 120 5.17 11.88 3.26
N ILE A 121 4.14 12.73 3.23
CA ILE A 121 3.02 12.61 2.29
C ILE A 121 3.51 12.71 0.84
N GLY A 122 4.39 13.66 0.54
CA GLY A 122 5.01 13.80 -0.78
C GLY A 122 5.85 12.57 -1.17
N ILE A 123 6.66 12.04 -0.24
CA ILE A 123 7.43 10.81 -0.46
C ILE A 123 6.50 9.62 -0.74
N SER A 124 5.42 9.47 0.05
CA SER A 124 4.41 8.42 -0.17
C SER A 124 3.82 8.50 -1.58
N LEU A 125 3.44 9.70 -2.01
CA LEU A 125 2.91 9.93 -3.36
C LEU A 125 3.93 9.56 -4.44
N ILE A 126 5.18 10.01 -4.31
CA ILE A 126 6.25 9.73 -5.29
C ILE A 126 6.50 8.21 -5.40
N ILE A 127 6.60 7.51 -4.27
CA ILE A 127 6.78 6.05 -4.27
C ILE A 127 5.59 5.35 -4.92
N GLY A 128 4.36 5.76 -4.58
CA GLY A 128 3.13 5.20 -5.17
C GLY A 128 3.05 5.41 -6.69
N VAL A 129 3.43 6.60 -7.17
CA VAL A 129 3.50 6.90 -8.61
C VAL A 129 4.57 6.03 -9.28
N PHE A 130 5.78 5.96 -8.72
CA PHE A 130 6.87 5.16 -9.28
C PHE A 130 6.61 3.66 -9.22
N TYR A 131 5.77 3.21 -8.30
CA TYR A 131 5.36 1.82 -8.23
C TYR A 131 4.60 1.37 -9.49
N SER A 132 3.74 2.25 -10.03
CA SER A 132 2.83 1.93 -11.12
C SER A 132 3.27 2.47 -12.49
N LEU A 133 3.98 3.60 -12.53
CA LEU A 133 4.18 4.38 -13.75
C LEU A 133 5.48 4.01 -14.51
N PRO A 134 5.42 3.69 -15.82
CA PRO A 134 6.62 3.60 -16.65
C PRO A 134 7.36 4.96 -16.74
N PRO A 135 8.68 4.97 -16.95
CA PRO A 135 9.57 3.83 -17.17
C PRO A 135 10.05 3.16 -15.86
N ILE A 136 9.77 3.75 -14.70
CA ILE A 136 10.27 3.24 -13.42
C ILE A 136 9.54 1.95 -13.06
N LYS A 137 8.22 1.94 -12.99
CA LYS A 137 7.33 0.79 -12.71
C LYS A 137 8.00 -0.24 -11.78
N LEU A 138 8.09 0.08 -10.46
CA LEU A 138 8.72 -0.79 -9.46
C LEU A 138 7.98 -2.12 -9.31
N LYS A 139 6.66 -2.10 -9.56
CA LYS A 139 5.82 -3.29 -9.67
C LYS A 139 6.37 -4.21 -10.77
N GLY A 140 6.49 -5.49 -10.45
CA GLY A 140 7.01 -6.47 -11.40
C GLY A 140 8.51 -6.36 -11.69
N LYS A 141 9.28 -5.66 -10.85
CA LYS A 141 10.75 -5.68 -10.87
C LYS A 141 11.27 -6.42 -9.64
N PRO A 142 12.05 -7.51 -9.82
CA PRO A 142 12.54 -8.33 -8.72
C PRO A 142 13.20 -7.50 -7.64
N ILE A 143 12.96 -7.85 -6.39
CA ILE A 143 13.46 -7.17 -5.18
C ILE A 143 12.84 -5.79 -4.99
N LEU A 144 12.77 -4.95 -6.04
CA LEU A 144 12.23 -3.59 -5.94
C LEU A 144 10.72 -3.59 -5.64
N ASP A 145 9.97 -4.57 -6.14
CA ASP A 145 8.56 -4.77 -5.81
C ASP A 145 8.38 -5.02 -4.29
N THR A 146 9.19 -5.92 -3.73
CA THR A 146 9.18 -6.25 -2.30
C THR A 146 9.66 -5.09 -1.44
N VAL A 147 10.79 -4.49 -1.78
CA VAL A 147 11.37 -3.38 -1.02
C VAL A 147 10.45 -2.16 -1.04
N SER A 148 9.87 -1.82 -2.19
CA SER A 148 8.94 -0.68 -2.29
C SER A 148 7.67 -0.90 -1.47
N ASN A 149 7.14 -2.12 -1.38
CA ASN A 149 6.02 -2.42 -0.50
C ASN A 149 6.41 -2.38 0.98
N GLY A 150 7.56 -2.95 1.35
CA GLY A 150 8.10 -2.85 2.71
C GLY A 150 8.30 -1.40 3.14
N ILE A 151 8.86 -0.55 2.27
CA ILE A 151 9.02 0.89 2.52
C ILE A 151 7.66 1.57 2.57
N GLY A 152 6.77 1.34 1.62
CA GLY A 152 5.46 1.98 1.56
C GLY A 152 4.64 1.72 2.83
N TYR A 153 4.38 0.46 3.14
CA TYR A 153 3.55 0.08 4.28
C TYR A 153 4.31 0.14 5.61
N GLY A 154 5.47 -0.53 5.69
CA GLY A 154 6.19 -0.70 6.96
C GLY A 154 6.94 0.54 7.41
N VAL A 155 7.45 1.37 6.49
CA VAL A 155 8.21 2.59 6.84
C VAL A 155 7.34 3.83 6.74
N ILE A 156 6.79 4.13 5.56
CA ILE A 156 6.12 5.41 5.31
C ILE A 156 4.79 5.51 6.05
N ASN A 157 3.92 4.49 5.97
CA ASN A 157 2.64 4.52 6.68
C ASN A 157 2.83 4.63 8.20
N PHE A 158 3.79 3.87 8.74
CA PHE A 158 4.17 3.96 10.14
C PHE A 158 4.67 5.36 10.51
N SER A 159 5.59 5.90 9.70
CA SER A 159 6.20 7.21 9.95
C SER A 159 5.17 8.35 9.88
N ILE A 160 4.23 8.31 8.95
CA ILE A 160 3.13 9.27 8.87
C ILE A 160 2.31 9.26 10.16
N GLY A 161 1.99 8.07 10.70
CA GLY A 161 1.32 7.96 11.98
C GLY A 161 2.14 8.50 13.16
N TRP A 162 3.45 8.21 13.20
CA TRP A 162 4.36 8.71 14.21
C TRP A 162 4.43 10.24 14.21
N LEU A 163 4.53 10.86 13.04
CA LEU A 163 4.67 12.29 12.82
C LEU A 163 3.42 13.10 13.17
N LEU A 164 2.29 12.47 13.45
CA LEU A 164 1.11 13.15 14.00
C LEU A 164 1.34 13.66 15.44
N PHE A 165 2.24 13.00 16.20
CA PHE A 165 2.42 13.28 17.62
C PHE A 165 3.86 13.59 18.03
N ARG A 166 4.84 13.18 17.22
CA ARG A 166 6.26 13.41 17.49
C ARG A 166 6.95 14.00 16.27
N SER A 167 8.03 14.69 16.54
CA SER A 167 8.98 15.12 15.52
C SER A 167 9.73 13.92 14.93
N PHE A 168 10.40 14.14 13.82
CA PHE A 168 11.33 13.17 13.25
C PHE A 168 12.47 12.91 14.23
N GLU A 169 12.65 11.66 14.62
CA GLU A 169 13.66 11.21 15.57
C GLU A 169 14.36 9.95 15.03
N TRP A 170 15.65 9.77 15.37
CA TRP A 170 16.37 8.55 15.04
C TRP A 170 15.74 7.28 15.63
N SER A 171 15.05 7.43 16.76
CA SER A 171 14.27 6.35 17.37
C SER A 171 13.21 5.74 16.44
N MET A 172 12.69 6.50 15.50
CA MET A 172 11.71 6.04 14.53
C MET A 172 12.28 4.94 13.63
N PHE A 173 13.59 5.00 13.27
CA PHE A 173 14.22 4.04 12.35
C PHE A 173 14.21 2.61 12.88
N TYR A 174 14.55 2.41 14.15
CA TYR A 174 14.49 1.06 14.71
C TYR A 174 13.06 0.64 15.06
N ARG A 175 12.16 1.59 15.30
CA ARG A 175 10.74 1.31 15.60
C ARG A 175 9.96 0.78 14.39
N PHE A 176 10.21 1.28 13.19
CA PHE A 176 9.54 0.76 12.00
C PHE A 176 10.21 -0.51 11.43
N LEU A 177 11.43 -0.85 11.83
CA LEU A 177 12.18 -1.97 11.25
C LEU A 177 11.44 -3.32 11.30
N PRO A 178 10.81 -3.75 12.42
CA PRO A 178 10.08 -5.00 12.45
C PRO A 178 8.87 -5.01 11.50
N TYR A 179 8.24 -3.86 11.28
CA TYR A 179 7.14 -3.71 10.34
C TYR A 179 7.61 -3.76 8.89
N PHE A 180 8.74 -3.14 8.58
CA PHE A 180 9.38 -3.26 7.26
C PHE A 180 9.68 -4.73 6.92
N LEU A 181 10.28 -5.46 7.84
CA LEU A 181 10.65 -6.87 7.66
C LEU A 181 9.39 -7.75 7.50
N SER A 182 8.40 -7.59 8.37
CA SER A 182 7.17 -8.39 8.32
C SER A 182 6.36 -8.14 7.04
N ILE A 183 6.23 -6.90 6.60
CA ILE A 183 5.54 -6.59 5.34
C ILE A 183 6.30 -7.11 4.14
N SER A 184 7.63 -6.99 4.13
CA SER A 184 8.44 -7.57 3.05
C SER A 184 8.25 -9.09 2.97
N ALA A 185 8.19 -9.79 4.11
CA ALA A 185 7.90 -11.21 4.17
C ALA A 185 6.51 -11.54 3.62
N VAL A 186 5.47 -10.84 4.10
CA VAL A 186 4.09 -11.01 3.63
C VAL A 186 3.99 -10.76 2.12
N PHE A 187 4.65 -9.70 1.62
CA PHE A 187 4.60 -9.37 0.20
C PHE A 187 5.23 -10.47 -0.67
N ILE A 188 6.37 -11.03 -0.27
CA ILE A 188 6.96 -12.18 -0.99
C ILE A 188 5.96 -13.33 -1.04
N ASN A 189 5.31 -13.68 0.06
CA ASN A 189 4.31 -14.76 0.07
C ASN A 189 3.12 -14.47 -0.86
N THR A 190 2.65 -13.22 -0.94
CA THR A 190 1.59 -12.87 -1.90
C THR A 190 2.04 -13.06 -3.35
N THR A 191 3.30 -12.72 -3.68
CA THR A 191 3.83 -12.93 -5.03
C THR A 191 4.08 -14.40 -5.36
N ILE A 192 4.31 -15.27 -4.36
CA ILE A 192 4.37 -16.73 -4.57
C ILE A 192 3.01 -17.27 -5.03
N VAL A 193 1.94 -16.87 -4.38
CA VAL A 193 0.57 -17.28 -4.76
C VAL A 193 0.20 -16.80 -6.16
N ASP A 194 0.73 -15.66 -6.59
CA ASP A 194 0.41 -15.04 -7.87
C ASP A 194 1.39 -15.43 -9.02
N ILE A 195 2.38 -16.32 -8.81
CA ILE A 195 3.43 -16.67 -9.80
C ILE A 195 2.86 -17.00 -11.19
N GLU A 196 1.79 -17.80 -11.26
CA GLU A 196 1.19 -18.17 -12.56
C GLU A 196 0.51 -16.97 -13.24
N GLY A 197 -0.18 -16.14 -12.47
CA GLY A 197 -0.82 -14.92 -12.95
C GLY A 197 0.20 -13.90 -13.46
N ASP A 198 1.25 -13.68 -12.71
CA ASP A 198 2.34 -12.75 -13.02
C ASP A 198 3.09 -13.19 -14.28
N ARG A 199 3.36 -14.49 -14.44
CA ARG A 199 3.97 -15.02 -15.68
C ARG A 199 3.10 -14.76 -16.91
N ARG A 200 1.77 -14.94 -16.81
CA ARG A 200 0.83 -14.66 -17.91
C ARG A 200 0.79 -13.16 -18.23
N ALA A 201 0.89 -12.31 -17.22
CA ALA A 201 0.95 -10.85 -17.34
C ALA A 201 2.32 -10.34 -17.82
N LYS A 202 3.32 -11.23 -17.99
CA LYS A 202 4.72 -10.89 -18.29
C LYS A 202 5.34 -9.97 -17.24
N GLU A 203 4.90 -10.05 -16.01
CA GLU A 203 5.51 -9.40 -14.87
C GLU A 203 6.63 -10.29 -14.32
N PHE A 204 7.75 -9.68 -13.90
CA PHE A 204 8.91 -10.40 -13.39
C PHE A 204 9.11 -10.06 -11.92
N THR A 205 8.26 -10.64 -11.08
CA THR A 205 8.22 -10.39 -9.63
C THR A 205 9.34 -11.09 -8.87
N THR A 206 9.53 -10.71 -7.61
CA THR A 206 10.55 -11.30 -6.72
C THR A 206 10.39 -12.83 -6.61
N ALA A 207 9.16 -13.35 -6.48
CA ALA A 207 8.94 -14.79 -6.40
C ALA A 207 9.29 -15.53 -7.70
N ILE A 208 9.03 -14.92 -8.87
CA ILE A 208 9.43 -15.49 -10.16
C ILE A 208 10.96 -15.51 -10.30
N PHE A 209 11.64 -14.45 -9.85
CA PHE A 209 13.09 -14.33 -9.92
C PHE A 209 13.81 -15.35 -9.01
N LEU A 210 13.35 -15.50 -7.78
CA LEU A 210 13.95 -16.38 -6.78
C LEU A 210 13.55 -17.85 -7.00
N GLY A 211 12.40 -18.09 -7.59
CA GLY A 211 11.72 -19.38 -7.55
C GLY A 211 11.04 -19.64 -6.20
N GLU A 212 10.00 -20.45 -6.23
CA GLU A 212 9.07 -20.66 -5.12
C GLU A 212 9.78 -21.05 -3.81
N ASN A 213 10.67 -22.05 -3.85
CA ASN A 213 11.35 -22.56 -2.65
C ASN A 213 12.24 -21.51 -1.97
N ILE A 214 13.03 -20.75 -2.77
CA ILE A 214 13.91 -19.72 -2.22
C ILE A 214 13.08 -18.54 -1.71
N ALA A 215 12.00 -18.20 -2.37
CA ALA A 215 11.09 -17.13 -1.95
C ALA A 215 10.47 -17.46 -0.58
N TYR A 216 10.01 -18.71 -0.34
CA TYR A 216 9.55 -19.15 0.99
C TYR A 216 10.64 -19.02 2.04
N ILE A 217 11.87 -19.48 1.76
CA ILE A 217 12.98 -19.40 2.72
C ILE A 217 13.28 -17.93 3.07
N ILE A 218 13.33 -17.05 2.08
CA ILE A 218 13.63 -15.62 2.32
C ILE A 218 12.48 -14.97 3.09
N SER A 219 11.23 -15.27 2.77
CA SER A 219 10.08 -14.72 3.50
C SER A 219 10.08 -15.17 4.96
N ALA A 220 10.40 -16.46 5.23
CA ALA A 220 10.53 -16.98 6.59
C ALA A 220 11.70 -16.28 7.36
N ILE A 221 12.85 -16.10 6.72
CA ILE A 221 13.99 -15.38 7.33
C ILE A 221 13.62 -13.94 7.70
N LEU A 222 12.91 -13.22 6.81
CA LEU A 222 12.46 -11.86 7.07
C LEU A 222 11.45 -11.83 8.22
N MET A 223 10.52 -12.79 8.29
CA MET A 223 9.55 -12.88 9.38
C MET A 223 10.23 -13.20 10.72
N ILE A 224 11.19 -14.12 10.74
CA ILE A 224 12.00 -14.41 11.94
C ILE A 224 12.79 -13.16 12.35
N GLY A 225 13.37 -12.44 11.40
CA GLY A 225 14.04 -11.16 11.67
C GLY A 225 13.09 -10.13 12.29
N ALA A 226 11.86 -10.02 11.79
CA ALA A 226 10.83 -9.14 12.37
C ALA A 226 10.52 -9.52 13.83
N ILE A 227 10.37 -10.83 14.12
CA ILE A 227 10.13 -11.35 15.47
C ILE A 227 11.29 -11.01 16.41
N ILE A 228 12.53 -11.24 15.99
CA ILE A 228 13.73 -10.94 16.81
C ILE A 228 13.80 -9.44 17.13
N VAL A 229 13.63 -8.58 16.14
CA VAL A 229 13.66 -7.11 16.34
C VAL A 229 12.50 -6.66 17.22
N ALA A 230 11.28 -7.14 16.96
CA ALA A 230 10.10 -6.81 17.77
C ALA A 230 10.26 -7.25 19.23
N PHE A 231 10.84 -8.45 19.46
CA PHE A 231 11.16 -8.93 20.81
C PHE A 231 12.18 -8.04 21.52
N ALA A 232 13.28 -7.69 20.84
CA ALA A 232 14.32 -6.81 21.39
C ALA A 232 13.77 -5.42 21.75
N LEU A 233 12.84 -4.90 20.96
CA LEU A 233 12.18 -3.61 21.18
C LEU A 233 10.99 -3.68 22.16
N LYS A 234 10.61 -4.88 22.60
CA LYS A 234 9.40 -5.15 23.41
C LYS A 234 8.13 -4.64 22.71
N ASP A 235 8.10 -4.74 21.38
CA ASP A 235 6.96 -4.34 20.55
C ASP A 235 6.02 -5.52 20.34
N PHE A 236 5.11 -5.70 21.30
CA PHE A 236 4.13 -6.80 21.28
C PHE A 236 3.09 -6.65 20.17
N ILE A 237 2.92 -5.44 19.61
CA ILE A 237 1.97 -5.20 18.49
C ILE A 237 2.47 -5.89 17.21
N CYS A 238 3.78 -5.86 16.97
CA CYS A 238 4.39 -6.61 15.87
C CYS A 238 4.68 -8.07 16.27
N LEU A 239 5.25 -8.29 17.46
CA LEU A 239 5.74 -9.58 17.92
C LEU A 239 4.66 -10.68 17.87
N ILE A 240 3.49 -10.41 18.45
CA ILE A 240 2.45 -11.45 18.58
C ILE A 240 1.90 -11.86 17.20
N PRO A 241 1.44 -10.94 16.32
CA PRO A 241 0.99 -11.32 14.99
C PRO A 241 2.08 -12.00 14.14
N ALA A 242 3.33 -11.51 14.20
CA ALA A 242 4.44 -12.10 13.46
C ALA A 242 4.73 -13.54 13.91
N ALA A 243 4.74 -13.80 15.22
CA ALA A 243 4.97 -15.15 15.76
C ALA A 243 3.81 -16.12 15.43
N VAL A 244 2.55 -15.64 15.50
CA VAL A 244 1.38 -16.45 15.15
C VAL A 244 1.32 -16.77 13.66
N SER A 245 1.75 -15.84 12.80
CA SER A 245 1.75 -16.02 11.35
C SER A 245 2.95 -16.82 10.82
N LEU A 246 4.03 -16.97 11.59
CA LEU A 246 5.26 -17.65 11.15
C LEU A 246 5.04 -19.03 10.50
N PRO A 247 4.12 -19.90 10.98
CA PRO A 247 3.86 -21.19 10.33
C PRO A 247 3.31 -21.11 8.91
N LEU A 248 2.92 -19.93 8.44
CA LEU A 248 2.43 -19.69 7.07
C LEU A 248 3.56 -19.31 6.09
N PHE A 249 4.78 -19.19 6.60
CA PHE A 249 6.00 -18.85 5.87
C PHE A 249 6.96 -20.01 5.79
#